data_585ef66a92d49ff816fe145453c98f3e
#
_entry.id   585ef66a92d49ff816fe145453c98f3e
#
_cell.length_a   1.000
_cell.length_b   1.000
_cell.length_c   1.000
_cell.angle_alpha   90.00
_cell.angle_beta   90.00
_cell.angle_gamma   90.00
#
_symmetry.space_group_name_H-M   'P 1'
#
loop_
_entity.id
_entity.type
_entity.pdbx_description
1 polymer ?
#
loop_
_entity_poly.entity_id
_entity_poly.type
_entity_poly.pdbx_seq_one_letter_code
_entity_poly.pdbx_strand_id
1 'polypeptide(L)'
;MKDLSIIIPVKAGEQAWRELLSDLLSSNGDFEIILVGPDFQNFSSEDPRVKFVYCKQGRALQQNHGASIATRSCLWFLHADSRLSNRSIQRVEQKLKENPEAIYFFDLNFLPDGPRIMFLNAIGAYWRSHLLKMPFGDQGFFMKRKTFFSLGLFNEQAKYGEDHLFIWRARQRGVSVLPAFSELFTSARKYKNIGWVTTTTRHLVLTYKQAVPEWIKLIQTRNKKKWTSAVAIFVKTPGVSEIKSRLAASIGEQNALEFYELSLKATQAFVMEAIKKSEGKLEAYWAVAEKDQTEDVHWNSFKTISQGSGDLGERLASVYSKLQQKHRKVFLIGADSPQMNYKTLLKAEFKLISSSNFILGETEDGGFYLFGARGIIERAIWKAIPYSSEETSSALVEQFGKSRAIFLEKNFDIDYYEDLEKLADFPTDNLLPEQIAVIHWAKKFKRE
;
A
#
# COMPACT_ATOMS: atom_id res chain seq x y z
N MET A 1 20.34 11.58 -15.13
CA MET A 1 19.24 11.39 -14.17
C MET A 1 18.76 12.74 -13.70
N LYS A 2 17.55 13.18 -14.15
CA LYS A 2 17.07 14.56 -13.87
C LYS A 2 16.24 14.69 -12.58
N ASP A 3 15.90 13.59 -11.95
CA ASP A 3 14.90 13.58 -10.87
C ASP A 3 15.47 13.24 -9.48
N LEU A 4 16.77 13.40 -9.25
CA LEU A 4 17.43 13.01 -8.01
C LEU A 4 18.04 14.20 -7.30
N SER A 5 17.73 14.35 -5.99
CA SER A 5 18.47 15.22 -5.06
C SER A 5 19.25 14.34 -4.07
N ILE A 6 20.55 14.55 -3.99
CA ILE A 6 21.47 13.87 -3.08
C ILE A 6 21.70 14.79 -1.88
N ILE A 7 21.39 14.30 -0.67
CA ILE A 7 21.45 15.08 0.56
C ILE A 7 22.59 14.56 1.44
N ILE A 8 23.52 15.42 1.79
CA ILE A 8 24.73 15.09 2.54
C ILE A 8 24.80 15.95 3.80
N PRO A 9 24.45 15.41 4.99
CA PRO A 9 24.64 16.11 6.26
C PRO A 9 26.12 16.13 6.61
N VAL A 10 26.65 17.31 6.92
CA VAL A 10 28.07 17.51 7.24
C VAL A 10 28.19 18.04 8.67
N LYS A 11 29.02 17.37 9.47
CA LYS A 11 29.34 17.79 10.84
C LYS A 11 30.35 18.93 10.82
N ALA A 12 30.36 19.79 11.83
CA ALA A 12 31.36 20.83 12.01
C ALA A 12 32.78 20.26 11.96
N GLY A 13 33.65 20.84 11.14
CA GLY A 13 35.05 20.43 10.93
C GLY A 13 35.25 19.15 10.11
N GLU A 14 34.21 18.47 9.65
CA GLU A 14 34.32 17.28 8.80
C GLU A 14 34.77 17.65 7.39
N GLN A 15 35.77 16.95 6.85
CA GLN A 15 36.32 17.20 5.51
C GLN A 15 36.08 16.05 4.51
N ALA A 16 35.65 14.88 4.97
CA ALA A 16 35.45 13.69 4.11
C ALA A 16 34.43 13.91 2.98
N TRP A 17 33.49 14.85 3.17
CA TRP A 17 32.54 15.22 2.14
C TRP A 17 33.16 15.69 0.82
N ARG A 18 34.40 16.22 0.86
CA ARG A 18 35.13 16.71 -0.35
C ARG A 18 35.40 15.57 -1.31
N GLU A 19 35.80 14.42 -0.79
CA GLU A 19 36.04 13.22 -1.58
C GLU A 19 34.75 12.65 -2.17
N LEU A 20 33.68 12.60 -1.37
CA LEU A 20 32.35 12.20 -1.84
C LEU A 20 31.83 13.16 -2.93
N LEU A 21 32.00 14.47 -2.73
CA LEU A 21 31.62 15.47 -3.74
C LEU A 21 32.39 15.26 -5.04
N SER A 22 33.69 14.99 -4.97
CA SER A 22 34.52 14.68 -6.15
C SER A 22 34.01 13.43 -6.89
N ASP A 23 33.65 12.35 -6.16
CA ASP A 23 33.05 11.14 -6.75
C ASP A 23 31.72 11.46 -7.46
N LEU A 24 30.88 12.30 -6.86
CA LEU A 24 29.60 12.70 -7.44
C LEU A 24 29.78 13.58 -8.67
N LEU A 25 30.69 14.55 -8.63
CA LEU A 25 30.96 15.47 -9.74
C LEU A 25 31.59 14.78 -10.95
N SER A 26 32.40 13.73 -10.73
CA SER A 26 32.96 12.90 -11.80
C SER A 26 31.89 12.04 -12.51
N SER A 27 30.71 11.89 -11.91
CA SER A 27 29.63 11.10 -12.49
C SER A 27 28.79 11.95 -13.46
N ASN A 28 28.48 11.36 -14.61
CA ASN A 28 27.59 12.00 -15.59
C ASN A 28 26.13 11.98 -15.11
N GLY A 29 25.49 13.14 -15.09
CA GLY A 29 24.06 13.25 -14.76
C GLY A 29 23.66 14.65 -14.31
N ASP A 30 22.40 14.99 -14.56
CA ASP A 30 21.76 16.22 -14.09
C ASP A 30 20.99 15.92 -12.80
N PHE A 31 21.72 15.75 -11.70
CA PHE A 31 21.17 15.58 -10.35
C PHE A 31 21.61 16.74 -9.46
N GLU A 32 20.84 16.99 -8.42
CA GLU A 32 21.10 18.03 -7.44
C GLU A 32 21.89 17.45 -6.25
N ILE A 33 22.90 18.16 -5.77
CA ILE A 33 23.71 17.81 -4.60
C ILE A 33 23.54 18.90 -3.55
N ILE A 34 23.07 18.53 -2.35
CA ILE A 34 22.79 19.46 -1.26
C ILE A 34 23.65 19.07 -0.06
N LEU A 35 24.68 19.84 0.21
CA LEU A 35 25.50 19.69 1.41
C LEU A 35 24.96 20.60 2.49
N VAL A 36 24.63 20.01 3.65
CA VAL A 36 23.96 20.72 4.74
C VAL A 36 24.81 20.66 6.01
N GLY A 37 25.27 21.79 6.47
CA GLY A 37 26.16 21.84 7.65
C GLY A 37 26.33 23.20 8.28
N PRO A 38 26.87 23.26 9.51
CA PRO A 38 27.07 24.52 10.23
C PRO A 38 28.18 25.40 9.65
N ASP A 39 29.11 24.82 8.87
CA ASP A 39 30.24 25.54 8.34
C ASP A 39 29.95 26.20 6.96
N PHE A 40 28.75 26.01 6.40
CA PHE A 40 28.43 26.42 5.04
C PHE A 40 27.79 27.80 4.89
N GLN A 41 27.95 28.70 5.84
CA GLN A 41 27.37 30.05 5.76
C GLN A 41 27.85 30.87 4.55
N ASN A 42 29.13 30.69 4.16
CA ASN A 42 29.77 31.47 3.09
C ASN A 42 30.35 30.59 1.97
N PHE A 43 29.85 29.38 1.83
CA PHE A 43 30.28 28.46 0.76
C PHE A 43 29.43 28.67 -0.49
N SER A 44 30.08 28.71 -1.63
CA SER A 44 29.46 28.68 -2.94
C SER A 44 30.14 27.64 -3.83
N SER A 45 29.48 27.19 -4.87
CA SER A 45 29.98 26.28 -5.86
C SER A 45 29.85 26.89 -7.25
N GLU A 46 30.84 26.68 -8.11
CA GLU A 46 30.76 27.00 -9.53
C GLU A 46 29.91 25.97 -10.30
N ASP A 47 29.82 24.75 -9.81
CA ASP A 47 28.97 23.72 -10.41
C ASP A 47 27.50 23.94 -10.01
N PRO A 48 26.59 24.17 -10.98
CA PRO A 48 25.19 24.48 -10.70
C PRO A 48 24.41 23.34 -10.03
N ARG A 49 24.95 22.13 -10.03
CA ARG A 49 24.35 20.97 -9.34
C ARG A 49 24.54 21.03 -7.84
N VAL A 50 25.49 21.82 -7.31
CA VAL A 50 25.91 21.79 -5.91
C VAL A 50 25.36 23.00 -5.16
N LYS A 51 24.70 22.71 -4.04
CA LYS A 51 24.19 23.70 -3.10
C LYS A 51 24.80 23.47 -1.72
N PHE A 52 25.43 24.51 -1.16
CA PHE A 52 25.85 24.52 0.24
C PHE A 52 24.80 25.24 1.07
N VAL A 53 24.38 24.62 2.16
CA VAL A 53 23.27 25.10 2.97
C VAL A 53 23.67 25.13 4.44
N TYR A 54 23.56 26.31 5.03
CA TYR A 54 23.75 26.45 6.46
C TYR A 54 22.60 25.78 7.25
N CYS A 55 22.98 24.98 8.23
CA CYS A 55 22.05 24.40 9.19
C CYS A 55 22.78 24.10 10.50
N LYS A 56 22.13 24.31 11.62
CA LYS A 56 22.66 23.91 12.93
C LYS A 56 23.02 22.42 12.93
N GLN A 57 23.97 22.07 13.79
CA GLN A 57 24.42 20.68 13.89
C GLN A 57 23.31 19.76 14.40
N GLY A 58 23.13 18.64 13.73
CA GLY A 58 22.15 17.61 14.04
C GLY A 58 21.81 16.82 12.79
N ARG A 59 22.22 15.53 12.71
CA ARG A 59 22.13 14.73 11.48
C ARG A 59 20.69 14.68 10.95
N ALA A 60 19.70 14.36 11.80
CA ALA A 60 18.30 14.37 11.41
C ALA A 60 17.82 15.74 10.92
N LEU A 61 18.16 16.82 11.67
CA LEU A 61 17.80 18.18 11.32
C LEU A 61 18.39 18.58 9.95
N GLN A 62 19.67 18.32 9.73
CA GLN A 62 20.36 18.61 8.49
C GLN A 62 19.76 17.85 7.29
N GLN A 63 19.48 16.55 7.45
CA GLN A 63 18.84 15.73 6.42
C GLN A 63 17.42 16.18 6.10
N ASN A 64 16.63 16.52 7.11
CA ASN A 64 15.27 17.05 6.94
C ASN A 64 15.28 18.41 6.24
N HIS A 65 16.20 19.30 6.64
CA HIS A 65 16.35 20.60 6.02
C HIS A 65 16.78 20.47 4.55
N GLY A 66 17.76 19.61 4.24
CA GLY A 66 18.14 19.29 2.87
C GLY A 66 16.98 18.74 2.04
N ALA A 67 16.18 17.83 2.61
CA ALA A 67 15.01 17.28 1.93
C ALA A 67 13.90 18.33 1.68
N SER A 68 13.76 19.33 2.57
CA SER A 68 12.77 20.40 2.41
C SER A 68 13.06 21.32 1.22
N ILE A 69 14.33 21.64 1.01
CA ILE A 69 14.79 22.51 -0.08
C ILE A 69 15.09 21.78 -1.39
N ALA A 70 15.14 20.44 -1.34
CA ALA A 70 15.35 19.59 -2.51
C ALA A 70 14.27 19.85 -3.57
N THR A 71 14.67 20.01 -4.83
CA THR A 71 13.74 20.35 -5.92
C THR A 71 13.32 19.16 -6.75
N ARG A 72 14.01 18.03 -6.63
CA ARG A 72 13.77 16.82 -7.44
C ARG A 72 12.77 15.86 -6.77
N SER A 73 12.20 14.99 -7.57
CA SER A 73 11.14 14.05 -7.13
C SER A 73 11.65 12.87 -6.30
N CYS A 74 12.95 12.59 -6.33
CA CYS A 74 13.62 11.52 -5.59
C CYS A 74 14.70 12.07 -4.68
N LEU A 75 14.88 11.45 -3.52
CA LEU A 75 15.88 11.81 -2.52
C LEU A 75 16.84 10.64 -2.31
N TRP A 76 18.12 10.94 -2.17
CA TRP A 76 19.15 10.01 -1.74
C TRP A 76 19.97 10.61 -0.60
N PHE A 77 19.94 9.98 0.56
CA PHE A 77 20.66 10.41 1.75
C PHE A 77 21.99 9.67 1.85
N LEU A 78 23.09 10.41 1.84
CA LEU A 78 24.46 9.88 1.96
C LEU A 78 25.14 10.47 3.18
N HIS A 79 26.01 9.69 3.83
CA HIS A 79 26.90 10.21 4.87
C HIS A 79 28.09 10.91 4.21
N ALA A 80 28.67 11.91 4.88
CA ALA A 80 29.78 12.70 4.37
C ALA A 80 31.04 11.86 4.06
N ASP A 81 31.21 10.74 4.74
CA ASP A 81 32.33 9.79 4.58
C ASP A 81 31.99 8.58 3.69
N SER A 82 30.89 8.66 2.94
CA SER A 82 30.51 7.63 1.97
C SER A 82 31.40 7.74 0.70
N ARG A 83 31.63 6.58 0.06
CA ARG A 83 32.28 6.51 -1.26
C ARG A 83 31.44 5.64 -2.19
N LEU A 84 31.33 6.07 -3.43
CA LEU A 84 30.46 5.46 -4.42
C LEU A 84 31.20 4.40 -5.25
N SER A 85 30.48 3.37 -5.68
CA SER A 85 30.91 2.54 -6.80
C SER A 85 30.55 3.21 -8.13
N ASN A 86 31.25 2.86 -9.21
CA ASN A 86 31.03 3.43 -10.55
C ASN A 86 29.60 3.29 -11.10
N ARG A 87 28.78 2.42 -10.51
CA ARG A 87 27.41 2.14 -10.95
C ARG A 87 26.32 2.62 -9.97
N SER A 88 26.71 3.27 -8.87
CA SER A 88 25.76 3.63 -7.80
C SER A 88 24.61 4.50 -8.30
N ILE A 89 24.89 5.55 -9.08
CA ILE A 89 23.85 6.46 -9.62
C ILE A 89 22.94 5.75 -10.61
N GLN A 90 23.49 4.94 -11.51
CA GLN A 90 22.70 4.17 -12.47
C GLN A 90 21.77 3.17 -11.74
N ARG A 91 22.26 2.57 -10.66
CA ARG A 91 21.49 1.64 -9.86
C ARG A 91 20.33 2.34 -9.14
N VAL A 92 20.51 3.55 -8.61
CA VAL A 92 19.42 4.38 -8.03
C VAL A 92 18.32 4.60 -9.06
N GLU A 93 18.70 5.02 -10.28
CA GLU A 93 17.74 5.28 -11.36
C GLU A 93 16.94 4.03 -11.74
N GLN A 94 17.63 2.90 -11.91
CA GLN A 94 17.01 1.62 -12.25
C GLN A 94 16.00 1.21 -11.17
N LYS A 95 16.40 1.23 -9.90
CA LYS A 95 15.56 0.76 -8.79
C LYS A 95 14.33 1.62 -8.57
N LEU A 96 14.44 2.94 -8.70
CA LEU A 96 13.31 3.86 -8.62
C LEU A 96 12.29 3.70 -9.77
N LYS A 97 12.75 3.19 -10.93
CA LYS A 97 11.84 2.81 -12.03
C LYS A 97 11.14 1.46 -11.76
N GLU A 98 11.86 0.48 -11.18
CA GLU A 98 11.31 -0.85 -10.90
C GLU A 98 10.18 -0.82 -9.86
N ASN A 99 10.38 -0.11 -8.74
CA ASN A 99 9.34 0.06 -7.72
C ASN A 99 9.47 1.44 -7.05
N PRO A 100 8.75 2.44 -7.57
CA PRO A 100 8.91 3.83 -7.12
C PRO A 100 8.40 4.11 -5.70
N GLU A 101 7.62 3.23 -5.10
CA GLU A 101 7.06 3.44 -3.75
C GLU A 101 7.93 2.81 -2.64
N ALA A 102 8.99 2.07 -3.01
CA ALA A 102 9.88 1.44 -2.04
C ALA A 102 10.96 2.41 -1.53
N ILE A 103 11.51 2.08 -0.36
CA ILE A 103 12.76 2.61 0.16
C ILE A 103 13.86 1.63 -0.21
N TYR A 104 14.95 2.14 -0.77
CA TYR A 104 16.09 1.32 -1.15
C TYR A 104 17.31 1.63 -0.29
N PHE A 105 18.20 0.65 -0.18
CA PHE A 105 19.48 0.76 0.51
C PHE A 105 20.57 0.00 -0.24
N PHE A 106 21.83 0.41 -0.05
CA PHE A 106 23.01 -0.24 -0.61
C PHE A 106 23.58 -1.29 0.34
N ASP A 107 24.36 -2.21 -0.19
CA ASP A 107 25.15 -3.15 0.59
C ASP A 107 26.38 -2.41 1.17
N LEU A 108 26.52 -2.47 2.50
CA LEU A 108 27.55 -1.74 3.22
C LEU A 108 28.89 -2.44 3.13
N ASN A 109 29.91 -1.74 2.68
CA ASN A 109 31.30 -2.12 2.78
C ASN A 109 32.11 -1.03 3.50
N PHE A 110 33.31 -1.37 3.95
CA PHE A 110 34.17 -0.46 4.67
C PHE A 110 35.43 -0.13 3.88
N LEU A 111 35.87 1.12 3.97
CA LEU A 111 37.15 1.55 3.45
C LEU A 111 38.31 0.89 4.22
N PRO A 112 39.49 0.74 3.61
CA PRO A 112 40.65 0.09 4.26
C PRO A 112 41.36 1.02 5.27
N ASP A 113 40.63 1.95 5.90
CA ASP A 113 41.10 2.94 6.86
C ASP A 113 40.88 2.51 8.33
N GLY A 114 40.42 1.29 8.56
CA GLY A 114 40.15 0.71 9.88
C GLY A 114 40.73 -0.69 10.10
N PRO A 115 40.30 -1.38 11.19
CA PRO A 115 40.73 -2.75 11.47
C PRO A 115 40.32 -3.74 10.37
N ARG A 116 41.21 -4.69 10.04
CA ARG A 116 40.91 -5.72 9.03
C ARG A 116 39.64 -6.53 9.31
N ILE A 117 39.27 -6.69 10.59
CA ILE A 117 38.08 -7.43 11.02
C ILE A 117 36.73 -6.77 10.60
N MET A 118 36.74 -5.58 10.00
CA MET A 118 35.53 -4.86 9.57
C MET A 118 34.67 -5.65 8.57
N PHE A 119 35.22 -6.65 7.89
CA PHE A 119 34.44 -7.53 7.04
C PHE A 119 33.30 -8.27 7.80
N LEU A 120 33.50 -8.58 9.11
CA LEU A 120 32.44 -9.16 9.94
C LEU A 120 31.28 -8.19 10.14
N ASN A 121 31.57 -6.89 10.27
CA ASN A 121 30.54 -5.86 10.36
C ASN A 121 29.78 -5.72 9.04
N ALA A 122 30.45 -5.84 7.89
CA ALA A 122 29.82 -5.84 6.58
C ALA A 122 28.87 -7.05 6.42
N ILE A 123 29.33 -8.26 6.77
CA ILE A 123 28.50 -9.47 6.79
C ILE A 123 27.30 -9.29 7.73
N GLY A 124 27.51 -8.79 8.94
CA GLY A 124 26.43 -8.53 9.89
C GLY A 124 25.42 -7.51 9.38
N ALA A 125 25.88 -6.43 8.73
CA ALA A 125 25.04 -5.43 8.09
C ALA A 125 24.22 -6.05 6.93
N TYR A 126 24.84 -6.87 6.10
CA TYR A 126 24.19 -7.59 5.03
C TYR A 126 23.02 -8.44 5.54
N TRP A 127 23.27 -9.36 6.48
CA TRP A 127 22.23 -10.21 7.05
C TRP A 127 21.11 -9.42 7.72
N ARG A 128 21.46 -8.39 8.53
CA ARG A 128 20.48 -7.51 9.16
C ARG A 128 19.58 -6.82 8.12
N SER A 129 20.16 -6.31 7.05
CA SER A 129 19.45 -5.52 6.05
C SER A 129 18.64 -6.40 5.10
N HIS A 130 19.20 -7.52 4.65
CA HIS A 130 18.52 -8.42 3.69
C HIS A 130 17.48 -9.32 4.35
N LEU A 131 17.80 -9.92 5.51
CA LEU A 131 16.89 -10.85 6.20
C LEU A 131 15.88 -10.10 7.07
N LEU A 132 16.37 -9.22 7.96
CA LEU A 132 15.50 -8.50 8.89
C LEU A 132 14.88 -7.24 8.28
N LYS A 133 15.29 -6.83 7.08
CA LYS A 133 14.86 -5.60 6.39
C LYS A 133 15.09 -4.34 7.24
N MET A 134 16.24 -4.27 7.91
CA MET A 134 16.61 -3.22 8.85
C MET A 134 17.96 -2.57 8.48
N PRO A 135 18.06 -1.90 7.33
CA PRO A 135 19.28 -1.15 6.98
C PRO A 135 19.45 0.07 7.89
N PHE A 136 20.68 0.57 7.97
CA PHE A 136 21.03 1.81 8.68
C PHE A 136 21.35 2.92 7.65
N GLY A 137 21.45 4.17 8.11
CA GLY A 137 21.66 5.33 7.27
C GLY A 137 22.98 5.36 6.50
N ASP A 138 24.02 4.70 7.03
CA ASP A 138 25.31 4.50 6.35
C ASP A 138 25.20 3.63 5.08
N GLN A 139 24.05 2.99 4.86
CA GLN A 139 23.71 2.24 3.65
C GLN A 139 23.03 3.11 2.56
N GLY A 140 22.97 4.43 2.73
CA GLY A 140 22.53 5.37 1.71
C GLY A 140 21.08 5.16 1.24
N PHE A 141 20.10 5.60 2.03
CA PHE A 141 18.69 5.46 1.68
C PHE A 141 18.29 6.32 0.50
N PHE A 142 17.58 5.72 -0.46
CA PHE A 142 16.97 6.49 -1.54
C PHE A 142 15.52 6.07 -1.78
N MET A 143 14.69 7.05 -2.12
CA MET A 143 13.26 6.90 -2.27
C MET A 143 12.63 8.10 -2.97
N LYS A 144 11.37 8.01 -3.35
CA LYS A 144 10.61 9.20 -3.76
C LYS A 144 10.48 10.22 -2.62
N ARG A 145 10.59 11.50 -2.95
CA ARG A 145 10.39 12.61 -2.02
C ARG A 145 9.02 12.50 -1.32
N LYS A 146 7.96 12.16 -2.05
CA LYS A 146 6.62 11.91 -1.50
C LYS A 146 6.63 10.85 -0.40
N THR A 147 7.32 9.73 -0.61
CA THR A 147 7.45 8.65 0.38
C THR A 147 8.12 9.15 1.66
N PHE A 148 9.21 9.89 1.55
CA PHE A 148 9.93 10.46 2.71
C PHE A 148 9.03 11.37 3.56
N PHE A 149 8.34 12.32 2.93
CA PHE A 149 7.44 13.25 3.64
C PHE A 149 6.21 12.54 4.22
N SER A 150 5.61 11.60 3.51
CA SER A 150 4.46 10.84 4.01
C SER A 150 4.80 9.99 5.24
N LEU A 151 6.04 9.55 5.37
CA LEU A 151 6.53 8.82 6.53
C LEU A 151 6.83 9.72 7.73
N GLY A 152 6.86 11.05 7.58
CA GLY A 152 7.03 12.02 8.66
C GLY A 152 8.48 12.30 9.02
N LEU A 153 9.39 12.34 8.04
CA LEU A 153 10.78 12.79 8.16
C LEU A 153 11.65 11.96 9.13
N PHE A 154 12.92 12.30 9.30
CA PHE A 154 13.74 11.77 10.39
C PHE A 154 13.34 12.43 11.72
N ASN A 155 13.40 11.68 12.81
CA ASN A 155 13.07 12.20 14.14
C ASN A 155 14.24 13.04 14.69
N GLU A 156 14.08 14.35 14.73
CA GLU A 156 15.10 15.30 15.21
C GLU A 156 15.32 15.23 16.72
N GLN A 157 14.37 14.70 17.48
CA GLN A 157 14.48 14.49 18.92
C GLN A 157 15.14 13.18 19.30
N ALA A 158 15.44 12.33 18.31
CA ALA A 158 16.12 11.07 18.55
C ALA A 158 17.57 11.31 19.02
N LYS A 159 17.92 10.82 20.18
CA LYS A 159 19.31 10.91 20.70
C LYS A 159 20.32 10.13 19.84
N TYR A 160 19.85 9.09 19.12
CA TYR A 160 20.62 8.25 18.18
C TYR A 160 19.66 7.45 17.29
N GLY A 161 20.17 6.96 16.15
CA GLY A 161 19.47 6.02 15.27
C GLY A 161 18.17 6.55 14.68
N GLU A 162 18.13 7.81 14.31
CA GLU A 162 17.00 8.44 13.62
C GLU A 162 16.67 7.75 12.29
N ASP A 163 17.68 7.23 11.60
CA ASP A 163 17.60 6.40 10.41
C ASP A 163 16.94 5.05 10.69
N HIS A 164 17.34 4.40 11.78
CA HIS A 164 16.75 3.14 12.23
C HIS A 164 15.26 3.31 12.61
N LEU A 165 14.91 4.38 13.33
CA LEU A 165 13.51 4.72 13.64
C LEU A 165 12.69 5.01 12.39
N PHE A 166 13.28 5.64 11.38
CA PHE A 166 12.62 5.90 10.11
C PHE A 166 12.27 4.59 9.39
N ILE A 167 13.19 3.64 9.33
CA ILE A 167 12.96 2.32 8.74
C ILE A 167 11.88 1.53 9.51
N TRP A 168 11.89 1.58 10.86
CA TRP A 168 10.81 0.97 11.66
C TRP A 168 9.44 1.56 11.30
N ARG A 169 9.34 2.88 11.19
CA ARG A 169 8.11 3.58 10.80
C ARG A 169 7.65 3.19 9.40
N ALA A 170 8.57 3.08 8.45
CA ALA A 170 8.27 2.61 7.08
C ALA A 170 7.65 1.21 7.11
N ARG A 171 8.26 0.28 7.84
CA ARG A 171 7.75 -1.10 7.99
C ARG A 171 6.40 -1.17 8.70
N GLN A 172 6.20 -0.35 9.74
CA GLN A 172 4.92 -0.26 10.46
C GLN A 172 3.80 0.26 9.55
N ARG A 173 4.13 1.13 8.58
CA ARG A 173 3.18 1.65 7.57
C ARG A 173 3.08 0.78 6.31
N GLY A 174 3.81 -0.32 6.26
CA GLY A 174 3.76 -1.28 5.14
C GLY A 174 4.54 -0.86 3.89
N VAL A 175 5.43 0.15 4.01
CA VAL A 175 6.33 0.54 2.92
C VAL A 175 7.43 -0.51 2.77
N SER A 176 7.67 -0.95 1.54
CA SER A 176 8.71 -1.93 1.21
C SER A 176 10.11 -1.34 1.40
N VAL A 177 11.01 -2.12 2.03
CA VAL A 177 12.43 -1.78 2.21
C VAL A 177 13.24 -2.83 1.45
N LEU A 178 13.88 -2.42 0.35
CA LEU A 178 14.48 -3.32 -0.65
C LEU A 178 15.97 -3.01 -0.87
N PRO A 179 16.82 -4.02 -1.13
CA PRO A 179 18.21 -3.80 -1.48
C PRO A 179 18.37 -3.27 -2.90
N ALA A 180 19.34 -2.38 -3.09
CA ALA A 180 19.76 -1.92 -4.40
C ALA A 180 20.61 -2.96 -5.15
N PHE A 181 21.16 -3.95 -4.42
CA PHE A 181 22.15 -4.91 -4.93
C PHE A 181 23.35 -4.21 -5.57
N SER A 182 23.89 -3.24 -4.86
CA SER A 182 25.08 -2.50 -5.20
C SER A 182 25.75 -2.02 -3.92
N GLU A 183 27.06 -1.83 -3.95
CA GLU A 183 27.87 -1.50 -2.78
C GLU A 183 27.96 0.01 -2.54
N LEU A 184 28.01 0.38 -1.26
CA LEU A 184 28.37 1.70 -0.76
C LEU A 184 29.45 1.54 0.31
N PHE A 185 30.52 2.31 0.20
CA PHE A 185 31.63 2.24 1.14
C PHE A 185 31.52 3.37 2.16
N THR A 186 31.90 3.08 3.42
CA THR A 186 31.97 4.06 4.51
C THR A 186 33.29 3.93 5.27
N SER A 187 33.70 4.99 5.97
CA SER A 187 34.93 5.01 6.73
C SER A 187 34.86 4.15 8.00
N ALA A 188 35.88 3.36 8.24
CA ALA A 188 36.07 2.56 9.46
C ALA A 188 36.94 3.24 10.53
N ARG A 189 37.36 4.51 10.34
CA ARG A 189 38.26 5.27 11.25
C ARG A 189 37.79 5.25 12.70
N LYS A 190 36.49 5.32 12.95
CA LYS A 190 35.91 5.27 14.30
C LYS A 190 36.27 3.98 15.05
N TYR A 191 36.28 2.86 14.36
CA TYR A 191 36.64 1.55 14.92
C TYR A 191 38.13 1.42 15.23
N LYS A 192 38.97 2.13 14.47
CA LYS A 192 40.40 2.23 14.75
C LYS A 192 40.67 3.05 16.01
N ASN A 193 39.99 4.18 16.20
CA ASN A 193 40.25 5.13 17.28
C ASN A 193 39.67 4.68 18.63
N ILE A 194 38.47 4.05 18.66
CA ILE A 194 37.76 3.67 19.90
C ILE A 194 37.95 2.18 20.24
N GLY A 195 38.38 1.38 19.26
CA GLY A 195 38.45 -0.07 19.32
C GLY A 195 37.20 -0.76 18.74
N TRP A 196 37.45 -1.87 18.05
CA TRP A 196 36.40 -2.60 17.33
C TRP A 196 35.34 -3.21 18.27
N VAL A 197 35.76 -3.92 19.33
CA VAL A 197 34.88 -4.59 20.29
C VAL A 197 33.94 -3.55 20.95
N THR A 198 34.54 -2.49 21.51
CA THR A 198 33.78 -1.43 22.21
C THR A 198 32.77 -0.76 21.31
N THR A 199 33.16 -0.43 20.07
CA THR A 199 32.27 0.25 19.12
C THR A 199 31.16 -0.68 18.66
N THR A 200 31.47 -1.95 18.33
CA THR A 200 30.50 -2.92 17.85
C THR A 200 29.48 -3.28 18.94
N THR A 201 29.94 -3.57 20.15
CA THR A 201 29.03 -3.89 21.28
C THR A 201 28.14 -2.72 21.65
N ARG A 202 28.67 -1.48 21.66
CA ARG A 202 27.87 -0.28 21.90
C ARG A 202 26.78 -0.14 20.83
N HIS A 203 27.09 -0.33 19.56
CA HIS A 203 26.12 -0.25 18.47
C HIS A 203 25.04 -1.35 18.61
N LEU A 204 25.42 -2.57 18.94
CA LEU A 204 24.47 -3.67 19.15
C LEU A 204 23.50 -3.38 20.29
N VAL A 205 24.02 -2.91 21.45
CA VAL A 205 23.19 -2.58 22.63
C VAL A 205 22.21 -1.44 22.31
N LEU A 206 22.68 -0.37 21.63
CA LEU A 206 21.83 0.75 21.25
C LEU A 206 20.76 0.33 20.23
N THR A 207 21.15 -0.48 19.25
CA THR A 207 20.22 -1.06 18.27
C THR A 207 19.16 -1.90 18.96
N TYR A 208 19.53 -2.79 19.85
CA TYR A 208 18.60 -3.65 20.58
C TYR A 208 17.61 -2.83 21.44
N LYS A 209 18.11 -1.85 22.20
CA LYS A 209 17.27 -0.96 23.02
C LYS A 209 16.22 -0.21 22.19
N GLN A 210 16.55 0.15 20.97
CA GLN A 210 15.65 0.85 20.07
C GLN A 210 14.72 -0.10 19.29
N ALA A 211 15.25 -1.28 18.91
CA ALA A 211 14.51 -2.25 18.10
C ALA A 211 13.35 -2.92 18.87
N VAL A 212 13.54 -3.24 20.14
CA VAL A 212 12.53 -3.99 20.92
C VAL A 212 11.20 -3.23 21.03
N PRO A 213 11.15 -1.95 21.47
CA PRO A 213 9.89 -1.21 21.51
C PRO A 213 9.23 -1.07 20.13
N GLU A 214 10.02 -0.81 19.08
CA GLU A 214 9.51 -0.64 17.73
C GLU A 214 9.01 -1.96 17.13
N TRP A 215 9.64 -3.08 17.46
CA TRP A 215 9.20 -4.41 17.09
C TRP A 215 7.85 -4.77 17.75
N ILE A 216 7.68 -4.43 19.04
CA ILE A 216 6.40 -4.58 19.74
C ILE A 216 5.31 -3.74 19.04
N LYS A 217 5.60 -2.48 18.70
CA LYS A 217 4.67 -1.64 17.91
C LYS A 217 4.34 -2.27 16.55
N LEU A 218 5.36 -2.81 15.86
CA LEU A 218 5.15 -3.50 14.58
C LEU A 218 4.21 -4.71 14.73
N ILE A 219 4.42 -5.53 15.76
CA ILE A 219 3.53 -6.66 16.05
C ILE A 219 2.13 -6.17 16.39
N GLN A 220 1.99 -5.15 17.24
CA GLN A 220 0.70 -4.58 17.60
C GLN A 220 -0.01 -3.97 16.38
N THR A 221 0.70 -3.27 15.51
CA THR A 221 0.15 -2.72 14.28
C THR A 221 -0.24 -3.83 13.31
N ARG A 222 0.58 -4.86 13.18
CA ARG A 222 0.25 -6.07 12.41
C ARG A 222 -0.93 -6.81 13.02
N ASN A 223 -1.01 -6.92 14.34
CA ASN A 223 -2.13 -7.58 15.01
C ASN A 223 -3.43 -6.77 14.88
N LYS A 224 -3.40 -5.44 14.97
CA LYS A 224 -4.58 -4.59 14.67
C LYS A 224 -5.06 -4.73 13.22
N LYS A 225 -4.14 -4.85 12.24
CA LYS A 225 -4.48 -5.15 10.83
C LYS A 225 -4.74 -6.65 10.56
N LYS A 226 -4.39 -7.54 11.50
CA LYS A 226 -4.23 -8.97 11.23
C LYS A 226 -5.54 -9.75 11.20
N TRP A 227 -6.64 -9.17 11.67
CA TRP A 227 -7.83 -9.99 11.99
C TRP A 227 -9.11 -9.55 11.32
N THR A 228 -9.14 -8.47 10.54
CA THR A 228 -10.37 -8.08 9.88
C THR A 228 -10.23 -8.12 8.36
N SER A 229 -11.11 -8.87 7.73
CA SER A 229 -11.45 -8.76 6.33
C SER A 229 -12.57 -7.73 6.20
N ALA A 230 -12.55 -6.90 5.15
CA ALA A 230 -13.65 -6.00 4.84
C ALA A 230 -14.48 -6.53 3.68
N VAL A 231 -15.79 -6.38 3.75
CA VAL A 231 -16.68 -6.49 2.60
C VAL A 231 -17.34 -5.15 2.35
N ALA A 232 -17.17 -4.61 1.13
CA ALA A 232 -17.85 -3.40 0.67
C ALA A 232 -18.98 -3.77 -0.29
N ILE A 233 -20.18 -3.36 0.05
CA ILE A 233 -21.40 -3.59 -0.72
C ILE A 233 -21.69 -2.32 -1.51
N PHE A 234 -21.53 -2.38 -2.83
CA PHE A 234 -21.77 -1.25 -3.72
C PHE A 234 -23.25 -1.01 -3.91
N VAL A 235 -23.70 0.17 -3.52
CA VAL A 235 -25.13 0.53 -3.50
C VAL A 235 -25.36 1.93 -3.98
N LYS A 236 -26.62 2.18 -4.45
CA LYS A 236 -27.20 3.48 -4.74
C LYS A 236 -28.32 3.76 -3.75
N THR A 237 -28.50 5.03 -3.38
CA THR A 237 -29.53 5.40 -2.42
C THR A 237 -30.92 5.37 -3.06
N PRO A 238 -31.90 4.61 -2.52
CA PRO A 238 -33.27 4.59 -3.01
C PRO A 238 -33.87 6.00 -3.13
N GLY A 239 -34.52 6.28 -4.25
CA GLY A 239 -35.17 7.57 -4.50
C GLY A 239 -34.24 8.74 -4.88
N VAL A 240 -32.91 8.53 -4.89
CA VAL A 240 -31.93 9.58 -5.25
C VAL A 240 -31.33 9.35 -6.64
N SER A 241 -30.93 8.13 -6.94
CA SER A 241 -30.39 7.75 -8.24
C SER A 241 -31.29 6.78 -8.97
N GLU A 242 -31.21 6.74 -10.29
CA GLU A 242 -31.87 5.71 -11.09
C GLU A 242 -31.39 4.30 -10.68
N ILE A 243 -32.35 3.45 -10.36
CA ILE A 243 -32.12 2.11 -9.87
C ILE A 243 -32.74 1.12 -10.84
N LYS A 244 -31.95 0.09 -11.25
CA LYS A 244 -32.45 -1.02 -12.07
C LYS A 244 -33.26 -0.58 -13.30
N SER A 245 -32.77 0.43 -14.02
CA SER A 245 -33.48 1.04 -15.19
C SER A 245 -33.86 0.02 -16.27
N ARG A 246 -33.02 -1.02 -16.47
CA ARG A 246 -33.29 -2.09 -17.45
C ARG A 246 -34.46 -2.96 -16.98
N LEU A 247 -34.47 -3.35 -15.71
CA LEU A 247 -35.58 -4.10 -15.11
C LEU A 247 -36.84 -3.24 -15.04
N ALA A 248 -36.71 -1.95 -14.67
CA ALA A 248 -37.81 -1.01 -14.59
C ALA A 248 -38.55 -0.83 -15.94
N ALA A 249 -37.83 -0.92 -17.07
CA ALA A 249 -38.43 -0.91 -18.38
C ALA A 249 -39.45 -2.05 -18.63
N SER A 250 -39.28 -3.18 -17.93
CA SER A 250 -40.12 -4.37 -18.08
C SER A 250 -41.21 -4.49 -17.01
N ILE A 251 -40.92 -4.14 -15.73
CA ILE A 251 -41.86 -4.30 -14.64
C ILE A 251 -42.38 -3.01 -14.01
N GLY A 252 -41.92 -1.86 -14.50
CA GLY A 252 -42.21 -0.53 -13.96
C GLY A 252 -41.29 -0.08 -12.86
N GLU A 253 -41.12 1.24 -12.74
CA GLU A 253 -40.15 1.84 -11.75
C GLU A 253 -40.45 1.48 -10.31
N GLN A 254 -41.72 1.46 -9.92
CA GLN A 254 -42.12 1.15 -8.53
C GLN A 254 -41.78 -0.29 -8.15
N ASN A 255 -42.03 -1.25 -9.03
CA ASN A 255 -41.67 -2.64 -8.80
C ASN A 255 -40.16 -2.85 -8.81
N ALA A 256 -39.44 -2.16 -9.67
CA ALA A 256 -37.97 -2.21 -9.71
C ALA A 256 -37.35 -1.62 -8.42
N LEU A 257 -37.95 -0.57 -7.87
CA LEU A 257 -37.53 0.02 -6.59
C LEU A 257 -37.82 -0.94 -5.44
N GLU A 258 -39.04 -1.51 -5.39
CA GLU A 258 -39.42 -2.52 -4.37
C GLU A 258 -38.46 -3.74 -4.41
N PHE A 259 -38.19 -4.25 -5.61
CA PHE A 259 -37.20 -5.32 -5.80
C PHE A 259 -35.83 -4.94 -5.22
N TYR A 260 -35.34 -3.73 -5.52
CA TYR A 260 -34.04 -3.28 -5.05
C TYR A 260 -33.99 -3.17 -3.51
N GLU A 261 -35.06 -2.65 -2.88
CA GLU A 261 -35.11 -2.58 -1.40
C GLU A 261 -35.14 -3.98 -0.75
N LEU A 262 -35.84 -4.93 -1.37
CA LEU A 262 -35.83 -6.33 -0.93
C LEU A 262 -34.44 -6.96 -1.12
N SER A 263 -33.78 -6.66 -2.24
CA SER A 263 -32.42 -7.12 -2.53
C SER A 263 -31.40 -6.54 -1.54
N LEU A 264 -31.53 -5.28 -1.14
CA LEU A 264 -30.73 -4.67 -0.08
C LEU A 264 -30.89 -5.39 1.25
N LYS A 265 -32.15 -5.72 1.66
CA LYS A 265 -32.43 -6.45 2.89
C LYS A 265 -31.85 -7.86 2.87
N ALA A 266 -31.98 -8.57 1.74
CA ALA A 266 -31.39 -9.90 1.56
C ALA A 266 -29.86 -9.85 1.63
N THR A 267 -29.25 -8.87 0.97
CA THR A 267 -27.79 -8.66 1.00
C THR A 267 -27.31 -8.33 2.43
N GLN A 268 -28.00 -7.45 3.12
CA GLN A 268 -27.73 -7.15 4.52
C GLN A 268 -27.78 -8.39 5.39
N ALA A 269 -28.83 -9.22 5.25
CA ALA A 269 -29.04 -10.41 6.05
C ALA A 269 -27.88 -11.43 5.86
N PHE A 270 -27.52 -11.77 4.62
CA PHE A 270 -26.46 -12.75 4.40
C PHE A 270 -25.08 -12.22 4.82
N VAL A 271 -24.81 -10.92 4.66
CA VAL A 271 -23.57 -10.32 5.15
C VAL A 271 -23.52 -10.30 6.67
N MET A 272 -24.62 -9.98 7.36
CA MET A 272 -24.70 -10.06 8.83
C MET A 272 -24.46 -11.49 9.34
N GLU A 273 -25.04 -12.51 8.68
CA GLU A 273 -24.79 -13.90 9.06
C GLU A 273 -23.31 -14.29 8.78
N ALA A 274 -22.71 -13.82 7.69
CA ALA A 274 -21.28 -14.01 7.44
C ALA A 274 -20.42 -13.37 8.53
N ILE A 275 -20.72 -12.15 8.96
CA ILE A 275 -20.03 -11.48 10.07
C ILE A 275 -20.13 -12.29 11.35
N LYS A 276 -21.33 -12.72 11.71
CA LYS A 276 -21.58 -13.55 12.89
C LYS A 276 -20.78 -14.85 12.86
N LYS A 277 -20.78 -15.57 11.73
CA LYS A 277 -20.03 -16.81 11.53
C LYS A 277 -18.52 -16.62 11.41
N SER A 278 -18.06 -15.43 11.04
CA SER A 278 -16.62 -15.09 10.96
C SER A 278 -15.98 -14.84 12.33
N GLU A 279 -16.74 -14.88 13.42
CA GLU A 279 -16.27 -14.60 14.79
C GLU A 279 -15.58 -13.21 14.88
N GLY A 280 -16.13 -12.19 14.22
CA GLY A 280 -15.62 -10.82 14.23
C GLY A 280 -14.40 -10.59 13.33
N LYS A 281 -14.06 -11.53 12.45
CA LYS A 281 -12.97 -11.36 11.47
C LYS A 281 -13.39 -10.59 10.22
N LEU A 282 -14.68 -10.43 9.96
CA LEU A 282 -15.26 -9.72 8.83
C LEU A 282 -15.96 -8.45 9.30
N GLU A 283 -15.72 -7.34 8.63
CA GLU A 283 -16.38 -6.05 8.85
C GLU A 283 -17.05 -5.60 7.54
N ALA A 284 -18.29 -5.14 7.60
CA ALA A 284 -19.04 -4.72 6.43
C ALA A 284 -19.12 -3.20 6.30
N TYR A 285 -19.19 -2.76 5.05
CA TYR A 285 -19.33 -1.37 4.65
C TYR A 285 -20.35 -1.24 3.54
N TRP A 286 -21.29 -0.30 3.68
CA TRP A 286 -22.06 0.21 2.56
C TRP A 286 -21.17 1.16 1.75
N ALA A 287 -20.83 0.81 0.53
CA ALA A 287 -20.14 1.68 -0.40
C ALA A 287 -21.20 2.47 -1.21
N VAL A 288 -21.48 3.69 -0.74
CA VAL A 288 -22.59 4.53 -1.24
C VAL A 288 -22.15 5.34 -2.42
N ALA A 289 -22.92 5.33 -3.51
CA ALA A 289 -22.60 6.03 -4.76
C ALA A 289 -22.66 7.56 -4.58
N GLU A 290 -23.72 8.03 -3.91
CA GLU A 290 -23.97 9.44 -3.67
C GLU A 290 -23.22 9.92 -2.42
N LYS A 291 -22.32 10.87 -2.61
CA LYS A 291 -21.40 11.32 -1.54
C LYS A 291 -22.15 11.88 -0.32
N ASP A 292 -23.24 12.58 -0.58
CA ASP A 292 -23.99 13.29 0.47
C ASP A 292 -25.05 12.40 1.14
N GLN A 293 -25.18 11.14 0.71
CA GLN A 293 -26.13 10.15 1.25
C GLN A 293 -25.51 9.08 2.14
N THR A 294 -24.24 9.26 2.55
CA THR A 294 -23.57 8.29 3.42
C THR A 294 -24.14 8.21 4.82
N GLU A 295 -24.95 9.17 5.25
CA GLU A 295 -25.64 9.22 6.54
C GLU A 295 -27.15 8.90 6.43
N ASP A 296 -27.62 8.44 5.26
CA ASP A 296 -29.00 8.09 5.03
C ASP A 296 -29.42 6.88 5.90
N VAL A 297 -30.69 6.86 6.29
CA VAL A 297 -31.28 5.83 7.18
C VAL A 297 -31.15 4.39 6.64
N HIS A 298 -31.08 4.23 5.31
CA HIS A 298 -30.91 2.92 4.68
C HIS A 298 -29.57 2.25 5.04
N TRP A 299 -28.57 3.03 5.46
CA TRP A 299 -27.21 2.56 5.69
C TRP A 299 -26.86 2.32 7.16
N ASN A 300 -27.82 2.39 8.08
CA ASN A 300 -27.59 2.30 9.52
C ASN A 300 -27.03 0.95 10.01
N SER A 301 -27.13 -0.12 9.20
CA SER A 301 -26.73 -1.47 9.60
C SER A 301 -25.23 -1.73 9.56
N PHE A 302 -24.50 -1.02 8.70
CA PHE A 302 -23.05 -1.14 8.55
C PHE A 302 -22.41 0.24 8.51
N LYS A 303 -21.07 0.27 8.62
CA LYS A 303 -20.31 1.49 8.36
C LYS A 303 -20.48 1.93 6.91
N THR A 304 -20.43 3.21 6.66
CA THR A 304 -20.52 3.77 5.31
C THR A 304 -19.17 4.20 4.78
N ILE A 305 -19.02 4.15 3.47
CA ILE A 305 -17.89 4.66 2.73
C ILE A 305 -18.37 5.21 1.38
N SER A 306 -17.98 6.44 1.04
CA SER A 306 -18.29 6.98 -0.27
C SER A 306 -17.46 6.29 -1.36
N GLN A 307 -18.10 5.91 -2.46
CA GLN A 307 -17.43 5.37 -3.65
C GLN A 307 -16.47 6.38 -4.29
N GLY A 308 -16.73 7.68 -4.10
CA GLY A 308 -16.01 8.74 -4.78
C GLY A 308 -16.64 9.10 -6.13
N SER A 309 -15.91 9.81 -6.98
CA SER A 309 -16.33 10.23 -8.31
C SER A 309 -15.63 9.41 -9.40
N GLY A 310 -16.16 9.48 -10.62
CA GLY A 310 -15.59 8.84 -11.80
C GLY A 310 -16.36 7.60 -12.24
N ASP A 311 -15.79 6.84 -13.16
CA ASP A 311 -16.34 5.58 -13.66
C ASP A 311 -16.33 4.45 -12.60
N LEU A 312 -16.88 3.30 -12.94
CA LEU A 312 -16.96 2.17 -12.03
C LEU A 312 -15.56 1.71 -11.57
N GLY A 313 -14.57 1.66 -12.46
CA GLY A 313 -13.20 1.28 -12.12
C GLY A 313 -12.56 2.25 -11.12
N GLU A 314 -12.78 3.55 -11.28
CA GLU A 314 -12.29 4.56 -10.34
C GLU A 314 -12.95 4.44 -8.96
N ARG A 315 -14.25 4.15 -8.92
CA ARG A 315 -15.01 3.91 -7.68
C ARG A 315 -14.56 2.64 -6.96
N LEU A 316 -14.40 1.53 -7.69
CA LEU A 316 -13.86 0.28 -7.13
C LEU A 316 -12.46 0.49 -6.56
N ALA A 317 -11.55 1.13 -7.31
CA ALA A 317 -10.20 1.48 -6.86
C ALA A 317 -10.21 2.36 -5.60
N SER A 318 -11.10 3.36 -5.54
CA SER A 318 -11.24 4.28 -4.40
C SER A 318 -11.64 3.54 -3.13
N VAL A 319 -12.70 2.75 -3.18
CA VAL A 319 -13.22 1.97 -2.03
C VAL A 319 -12.19 0.94 -1.60
N TYR A 320 -11.66 0.15 -2.56
CA TYR A 320 -10.65 -0.86 -2.27
C TYR A 320 -9.43 -0.27 -1.56
N SER A 321 -8.86 0.80 -2.10
CA SER A 321 -7.68 1.46 -1.54
C SER A 321 -7.90 1.99 -0.13
N LYS A 322 -9.06 2.61 0.15
CA LYS A 322 -9.41 3.12 1.49
C LYS A 322 -9.54 1.98 2.50
N LEU A 323 -10.19 0.87 2.12
CA LEU A 323 -10.39 -0.28 3.01
C LEU A 323 -9.10 -1.08 3.22
N GLN A 324 -8.28 -1.24 2.19
CA GLN A 324 -7.01 -1.95 2.26
C GLN A 324 -6.01 -1.30 3.24
N GLN A 325 -6.14 0.01 3.51
CA GLN A 325 -5.34 0.68 4.55
C GLN A 325 -5.65 0.16 5.97
N LYS A 326 -6.88 -0.31 6.21
CA LYS A 326 -7.38 -0.74 7.52
C LYS A 326 -7.51 -2.27 7.63
N HIS A 327 -7.75 -2.96 6.52
CA HIS A 327 -8.06 -4.39 6.45
C HIS A 327 -7.03 -5.15 5.63
N ARG A 328 -6.83 -6.41 5.96
CA ARG A 328 -5.87 -7.28 5.28
C ARG A 328 -6.42 -7.86 3.98
N LYS A 329 -7.70 -8.16 3.95
CA LYS A 329 -8.45 -8.65 2.79
C LYS A 329 -9.59 -7.69 2.54
N VAL A 330 -9.87 -7.39 1.30
CA VAL A 330 -11.01 -6.56 0.91
C VAL A 330 -11.79 -7.31 -0.15
N PHE A 331 -13.10 -7.44 0.09
CA PHE A 331 -14.06 -8.00 -0.82
C PHE A 331 -14.99 -6.89 -1.30
N LEU A 332 -15.26 -6.87 -2.59
CA LEU A 332 -16.20 -5.95 -3.24
C LEU A 332 -17.35 -6.80 -3.77
N ILE A 333 -18.57 -6.46 -3.43
CA ILE A 333 -19.80 -7.13 -3.90
C ILE A 333 -20.83 -6.08 -4.31
N GLY A 334 -21.74 -6.43 -5.21
CA GLY A 334 -22.97 -5.69 -5.47
C GLY A 334 -24.10 -6.09 -4.53
N ALA A 335 -25.22 -5.38 -4.61
CA ALA A 335 -26.50 -5.76 -4.00
C ALA A 335 -27.47 -6.41 -5.00
N ASP A 336 -26.96 -6.80 -6.17
CA ASP A 336 -27.73 -7.24 -7.33
C ASP A 336 -27.97 -8.75 -7.41
N SER A 337 -27.30 -9.51 -6.53
CA SER A 337 -27.41 -10.99 -6.42
C SER A 337 -27.95 -11.39 -5.05
N PRO A 338 -29.24 -11.12 -4.74
CA PRO A 338 -29.82 -11.40 -3.41
C PRO A 338 -29.81 -12.89 -3.01
N GLN A 339 -29.70 -13.80 -3.97
CA GLN A 339 -29.61 -15.26 -3.77
C GLN A 339 -28.21 -15.71 -3.31
N MET A 340 -27.21 -14.82 -3.26
CA MET A 340 -25.86 -15.17 -2.81
C MET A 340 -25.85 -15.69 -1.38
N ASN A 341 -25.28 -16.89 -1.16
CA ASN A 341 -25.23 -17.48 0.18
C ASN A 341 -24.08 -16.89 1.00
N TYR A 342 -24.31 -16.65 2.29
CA TYR A 342 -23.25 -16.18 3.21
C TYR A 342 -22.03 -17.10 3.26
N LYS A 343 -22.21 -18.42 3.01
CA LYS A 343 -21.12 -19.40 2.92
C LYS A 343 -20.14 -19.07 1.79
N THR A 344 -20.61 -18.47 0.71
CA THR A 344 -19.75 -18.04 -0.43
C THR A 344 -18.76 -16.97 0.04
N LEU A 345 -19.20 -16.00 0.83
CA LEU A 345 -18.35 -14.96 1.38
C LEU A 345 -17.33 -15.54 2.38
N LEU A 346 -17.74 -16.47 3.23
CA LEU A 346 -16.84 -17.18 4.15
C LEU A 346 -15.83 -18.06 3.41
N LYS A 347 -16.24 -18.74 2.33
CA LYS A 347 -15.36 -19.53 1.45
C LYS A 347 -14.33 -18.65 0.78
N ALA A 348 -14.73 -17.46 0.31
CA ALA A 348 -13.84 -16.45 -0.26
C ALA A 348 -12.82 -15.96 0.78
N GLU A 349 -13.29 -15.64 1.97
CA GLU A 349 -12.44 -15.19 3.09
C GLU A 349 -11.41 -16.25 3.45
N PHE A 350 -11.81 -17.51 3.56
CA PHE A 350 -10.93 -18.63 3.88
C PHE A 350 -9.90 -18.92 2.78
N LYS A 351 -10.32 -18.93 1.51
CA LYS A 351 -9.43 -19.26 0.37
C LYS A 351 -8.39 -18.18 0.08
N LEU A 352 -8.66 -16.91 0.39
CA LEU A 352 -7.74 -15.80 0.12
C LEU A 352 -6.61 -15.73 1.15
N ILE A 353 -5.64 -16.64 1.05
CA ILE A 353 -4.51 -16.77 1.99
C ILE A 353 -3.31 -15.94 1.54
N SER A 354 -2.94 -16.01 0.25
CA SER A 354 -1.78 -15.33 -0.32
C SER A 354 -2.09 -13.90 -0.76
N SER A 355 -1.14 -12.99 -0.60
CA SER A 355 -1.23 -11.62 -1.14
C SER A 355 -1.07 -11.56 -2.66
N SER A 356 -0.60 -12.62 -3.28
CA SER A 356 -0.47 -12.70 -4.73
C SER A 356 -1.72 -13.19 -5.43
N ASN A 357 -2.70 -13.74 -4.70
CA ASN A 357 -3.93 -14.27 -5.27
C ASN A 357 -5.08 -13.27 -5.14
N PHE A 358 -6.04 -13.39 -6.04
CA PHE A 358 -7.35 -12.74 -5.95
C PHE A 358 -8.47 -13.76 -6.11
N ILE A 359 -9.65 -13.42 -5.65
CA ILE A 359 -10.85 -14.24 -5.75
C ILE A 359 -11.84 -13.55 -6.66
N LEU A 360 -12.45 -14.32 -7.55
CA LEU A 360 -13.45 -13.85 -8.47
C LEU A 360 -14.67 -14.77 -8.45
N GLY A 361 -15.84 -14.20 -8.20
CA GLY A 361 -17.14 -14.82 -8.42
C GLY A 361 -17.74 -14.22 -9.67
N GLU A 362 -17.68 -14.96 -10.77
CA GLU A 362 -18.16 -14.50 -12.08
C GLU A 362 -19.68 -14.55 -12.16
N THR A 363 -20.25 -13.63 -12.94
CA THR A 363 -21.65 -13.69 -13.37
C THR A 363 -21.79 -14.30 -14.78
N GLU A 364 -23.02 -14.76 -15.11
CA GLU A 364 -23.27 -15.41 -16.40
C GLU A 364 -23.09 -14.46 -17.58
N ASP A 365 -23.29 -13.16 -17.36
CA ASP A 365 -23.14 -12.10 -18.35
C ASP A 365 -21.71 -11.62 -18.58
N GLY A 366 -20.71 -12.29 -17.97
CA GLY A 366 -19.30 -11.94 -18.07
C GLY A 366 -18.81 -10.89 -17.07
N GLY A 367 -19.67 -10.41 -16.18
CA GLY A 367 -19.35 -9.56 -15.04
C GLY A 367 -18.83 -10.35 -13.83
N PHE A 368 -18.93 -9.75 -12.66
CA PHE A 368 -18.63 -10.41 -11.39
C PHE A 368 -19.55 -9.94 -10.27
N TYR A 369 -20.03 -10.85 -9.44
CA TYR A 369 -20.79 -10.56 -8.24
C TYR A 369 -19.91 -10.40 -6.99
N LEU A 370 -18.67 -10.93 -7.03
CA LEU A 370 -17.69 -10.83 -5.96
C LEU A 370 -16.28 -10.70 -6.53
N PHE A 371 -15.55 -9.69 -6.09
CA PHE A 371 -14.11 -9.59 -6.23
C PHE A 371 -13.46 -9.51 -4.86
N GLY A 372 -12.36 -10.22 -4.63
CA GLY A 372 -11.61 -10.17 -3.38
C GLY A 372 -10.12 -10.24 -3.58
N ALA A 373 -9.35 -9.39 -2.88
CA ALA A 373 -7.90 -9.42 -2.97
C ALA A 373 -7.22 -8.99 -1.64
N ARG A 374 -5.90 -9.19 -1.59
CA ARG A 374 -5.02 -8.73 -0.51
C ARG A 374 -3.91 -7.87 -1.06
N GLY A 375 -3.54 -6.85 -0.29
CA GLY A 375 -2.44 -5.97 -0.66
C GLY A 375 -2.86 -4.83 -1.58
N ILE A 376 -1.88 -4.08 -2.03
CA ILE A 376 -2.09 -2.88 -2.85
C ILE A 376 -2.33 -3.32 -4.30
N ILE A 377 -3.41 -2.78 -4.89
CA ILE A 377 -3.70 -2.89 -6.31
C ILE A 377 -3.51 -1.50 -6.92
N GLU A 378 -2.71 -1.41 -7.96
CA GLU A 378 -2.46 -0.15 -8.65
C GLU A 378 -3.74 0.37 -9.32
N ARG A 379 -3.97 1.68 -9.24
CA ARG A 379 -5.17 2.30 -9.82
C ARG A 379 -5.26 2.10 -11.34
N ALA A 380 -4.11 1.99 -12.01
CA ALA A 380 -4.05 1.74 -13.44
C ALA A 380 -4.70 0.41 -13.85
N ILE A 381 -4.56 -0.63 -13.01
CA ILE A 381 -5.18 -1.95 -13.24
C ILE A 381 -6.70 -1.83 -13.27
N TRP A 382 -7.28 -1.12 -12.30
CA TRP A 382 -8.74 -0.90 -12.25
C TRP A 382 -9.26 -0.14 -13.47
N LYS A 383 -8.51 0.84 -13.97
CA LYS A 383 -8.89 1.65 -15.14
C LYS A 383 -8.78 0.90 -16.47
N ALA A 384 -7.95 -0.13 -16.52
CA ALA A 384 -7.75 -0.93 -17.74
C ALA A 384 -8.87 -1.95 -18.00
N ILE A 385 -9.78 -2.15 -17.02
CA ILE A 385 -10.86 -3.13 -17.13
C ILE A 385 -12.08 -2.51 -17.87
N PRO A 386 -12.61 -3.17 -18.91
CA PRO A 386 -13.84 -2.77 -19.57
C PRO A 386 -15.05 -3.22 -18.73
N TYR A 387 -15.50 -2.36 -17.80
CA TYR A 387 -16.68 -2.65 -16.98
C TYR A 387 -17.98 -2.59 -17.78
N SER A 388 -19.01 -3.27 -17.28
CA SER A 388 -20.34 -3.37 -17.91
C SER A 388 -20.27 -4.00 -19.32
N SER A 389 -19.39 -4.95 -19.51
CA SER A 389 -19.22 -5.72 -20.74
C SER A 389 -19.03 -7.22 -20.41
N GLU A 390 -19.30 -8.09 -21.39
CA GLU A 390 -19.06 -9.53 -21.27
C GLU A 390 -17.58 -9.90 -21.04
N GLU A 391 -16.67 -8.97 -21.30
CA GLU A 391 -15.23 -9.14 -21.17
C GLU A 391 -14.69 -8.74 -19.78
N THR A 392 -15.53 -8.23 -18.87
CA THR A 392 -15.09 -7.68 -17.58
C THR A 392 -14.28 -8.72 -16.75
N SER A 393 -14.81 -9.93 -16.57
CA SER A 393 -14.14 -10.99 -15.80
C SER A 393 -12.88 -11.48 -16.48
N SER A 394 -12.90 -11.67 -17.79
CA SER A 394 -11.71 -12.11 -18.56
C SER A 394 -10.59 -11.07 -18.50
N ALA A 395 -10.92 -9.79 -18.64
CA ALA A 395 -9.96 -8.70 -18.51
C ALA A 395 -9.37 -8.60 -17.08
N LEU A 396 -10.18 -8.79 -16.04
CA LEU A 396 -9.69 -8.90 -14.66
C LEU A 396 -8.66 -10.03 -14.53
N VAL A 397 -8.99 -11.21 -15.04
CA VAL A 397 -8.11 -12.39 -14.99
C VAL A 397 -6.81 -12.15 -15.75
N GLU A 398 -6.84 -11.48 -16.89
CA GLU A 398 -5.66 -11.11 -17.67
C GLU A 398 -4.77 -10.12 -16.91
N GLN A 399 -5.34 -9.03 -16.39
CA GLN A 399 -4.60 -7.98 -15.68
C GLN A 399 -3.98 -8.47 -14.37
N PHE A 400 -4.66 -9.34 -13.64
CA PHE A 400 -4.16 -9.89 -12.38
C PHE A 400 -3.33 -11.17 -12.53
N GLY A 401 -3.42 -11.86 -13.69
CA GLY A 401 -2.74 -13.11 -14.02
C GLY A 401 -3.57 -14.36 -13.69
N LYS A 402 -3.85 -15.17 -14.70
CA LYS A 402 -4.72 -16.35 -14.63
C LYS A 402 -4.30 -17.36 -13.54
N SER A 403 -3.00 -17.57 -13.35
CA SER A 403 -2.46 -18.49 -12.33
C SER A 403 -2.70 -18.03 -10.88
N ARG A 404 -3.13 -16.79 -10.69
CA ARG A 404 -3.39 -16.15 -9.38
C ARG A 404 -4.88 -16.10 -9.03
N ALA A 405 -5.74 -16.41 -10.01
CA ALA A 405 -7.19 -16.38 -9.84
C ALA A 405 -7.69 -17.59 -9.04
N ILE A 406 -8.55 -17.33 -8.06
CA ILE A 406 -9.31 -18.35 -7.35
C ILE A 406 -10.78 -18.11 -7.70
N PHE A 407 -11.35 -19.01 -8.47
CA PHE A 407 -12.74 -18.88 -8.88
C PHE A 407 -13.70 -19.44 -7.80
N LEU A 408 -14.80 -18.75 -7.63
CA LEU A 408 -15.99 -19.21 -6.93
C LEU A 408 -17.00 -19.81 -7.93
N GLU A 409 -18.06 -20.38 -7.42
CA GLU A 409 -19.18 -20.83 -8.24
C GLU A 409 -19.79 -19.64 -8.99
N LYS A 410 -20.15 -19.83 -10.26
CA LYS A 410 -20.84 -18.79 -11.04
C LYS A 410 -22.20 -18.47 -10.40
N ASN A 411 -22.61 -17.24 -10.54
CA ASN A 411 -23.90 -16.74 -10.10
C ASN A 411 -24.48 -15.82 -11.20
N PHE A 412 -25.63 -15.22 -10.95
CA PHE A 412 -26.23 -14.23 -11.83
C PHE A 412 -26.69 -13.02 -11.00
N ASP A 413 -26.72 -11.88 -11.60
CA ASP A 413 -27.34 -10.65 -11.11
C ASP A 413 -28.68 -10.42 -11.78
N ILE A 414 -29.53 -9.63 -11.14
CA ILE A 414 -30.88 -9.43 -11.60
C ILE A 414 -30.97 -8.07 -12.29
N ASP A 415 -30.70 -8.03 -13.58
CA ASP A 415 -30.72 -6.79 -14.39
C ASP A 415 -31.88 -6.75 -15.39
N TYR A 416 -32.34 -7.89 -15.86
CA TYR A 416 -33.41 -8.02 -16.84
C TYR A 416 -34.57 -8.85 -16.30
N TYR A 417 -35.67 -8.86 -17.04
CA TYR A 417 -36.86 -9.63 -16.69
C TYR A 417 -36.58 -11.15 -16.63
N GLU A 418 -35.79 -11.65 -17.53
CA GLU A 418 -35.39 -13.06 -17.60
C GLU A 418 -34.60 -13.50 -16.36
N ASP A 419 -33.80 -12.61 -15.78
CA ASP A 419 -33.08 -12.88 -14.52
C ASP A 419 -34.06 -12.96 -13.32
N LEU A 420 -35.10 -12.15 -13.35
CA LEU A 420 -36.16 -12.20 -12.36
C LEU A 420 -36.92 -13.52 -12.41
N GLU A 421 -37.21 -14.06 -13.61
CA GLU A 421 -37.81 -15.40 -13.79
C GLU A 421 -36.85 -16.49 -13.25
N LYS A 422 -35.56 -16.42 -13.56
CA LYS A 422 -34.55 -17.34 -12.97
C LYS A 422 -34.55 -17.27 -11.43
N LEU A 423 -34.61 -16.05 -10.86
CA LEU A 423 -34.68 -15.89 -9.41
C LEU A 423 -35.93 -16.52 -8.79
N ALA A 424 -37.08 -16.42 -9.47
CA ALA A 424 -38.33 -17.00 -9.01
C ALA A 424 -38.25 -18.53 -8.88
N ASP A 425 -37.43 -19.19 -9.68
CA ASP A 425 -37.20 -20.63 -9.66
C ASP A 425 -35.97 -21.05 -8.84
N PHE A 426 -35.28 -20.07 -8.23
CA PHE A 426 -34.07 -20.37 -7.48
C PHE A 426 -34.38 -21.21 -6.20
N PRO A 427 -33.57 -22.27 -5.91
CA PRO A 427 -33.76 -23.09 -4.73
C PRO A 427 -33.66 -22.29 -3.44
N THR A 428 -34.58 -22.50 -2.52
CA THR A 428 -34.64 -21.80 -1.23
C THR A 428 -33.86 -22.48 -0.12
N ASP A 429 -33.33 -23.68 -0.37
CA ASP A 429 -32.58 -24.44 0.62
C ASP A 429 -31.33 -23.68 1.09
N ASN A 430 -31.13 -23.58 2.38
CA ASN A 430 -30.00 -22.86 3.01
C ASN A 430 -29.97 -21.35 2.77
N LEU A 431 -31.06 -20.72 2.35
CA LEU A 431 -31.21 -19.28 2.27
C LEU A 431 -31.85 -18.72 3.57
N LEU A 432 -31.61 -17.43 3.81
CA LEU A 432 -32.18 -16.70 4.94
C LEU A 432 -33.60 -16.21 4.62
N PRO A 433 -34.44 -15.92 5.63
CA PRO A 433 -35.81 -15.48 5.41
C PRO A 433 -35.95 -14.29 4.46
N GLU A 434 -35.05 -13.31 4.56
CA GLU A 434 -35.03 -12.13 3.71
C GLU A 434 -34.74 -12.49 2.23
N GLN A 435 -33.90 -13.48 1.99
CA GLN A 435 -33.59 -13.98 0.64
C GLN A 435 -34.77 -14.75 0.06
N ILE A 436 -35.43 -15.59 0.90
CA ILE A 436 -36.66 -16.31 0.51
C ILE A 436 -37.77 -15.31 0.17
N ALA A 437 -37.88 -14.20 0.91
CA ALA A 437 -38.89 -13.18 0.65
C ALA A 437 -38.69 -12.53 -0.74
N VAL A 438 -37.47 -12.27 -1.18
CA VAL A 438 -37.16 -11.75 -2.54
C VAL A 438 -37.61 -12.76 -3.60
N ILE A 439 -37.28 -14.04 -3.41
CA ILE A 439 -37.67 -15.12 -4.34
C ILE A 439 -39.18 -15.25 -4.44
N HIS A 440 -39.87 -15.22 -3.31
CA HIS A 440 -41.35 -15.25 -3.31
C HIS A 440 -41.97 -14.02 -3.97
N TRP A 441 -41.33 -12.84 -3.79
CA TRP A 441 -41.77 -11.62 -4.47
C TRP A 441 -41.56 -11.75 -5.99
N ALA A 442 -40.45 -12.29 -6.46
CA ALA A 442 -40.16 -12.50 -7.88
C ALA A 442 -41.18 -13.44 -8.57
N LYS A 443 -41.77 -14.42 -7.83
CA LYS A 443 -42.81 -15.32 -8.37
C LYS A 443 -44.06 -14.59 -8.87
N LYS A 444 -44.36 -13.36 -8.38
CA LYS A 444 -45.48 -12.54 -8.90
C LYS A 444 -45.31 -12.15 -10.37
N PHE A 445 -44.09 -12.18 -10.86
CA PHE A 445 -43.74 -11.78 -12.25
C PHE A 445 -43.48 -12.99 -13.15
N LYS A 446 -43.63 -14.22 -12.66
CA LYS A 446 -43.45 -15.40 -13.48
C LYS A 446 -44.59 -15.49 -14.52
N ARG A 447 -44.22 -15.58 -15.79
CA ARG A 447 -45.17 -15.86 -16.88
C ARG A 447 -45.59 -17.33 -16.76
N GLU A 448 -46.89 -17.60 -16.92
CA GLU A 448 -47.43 -18.94 -17.01
C GLU A 448 -46.97 -19.71 -18.24
#